data_931a7505c7a7e8d9ff71ace122464767
#
_entry.id   931a7505c7a7e8d9ff71ace122464767
#
_cell.length_a   1.000
_cell.length_b   1.000
_cell.length_c   1.000
_cell.angle_alpha   90.00
_cell.angle_beta   90.00
_cell.angle_gamma   90.00
#
_symmetry.space_group_name_H-M   'P 1'
#
loop_
_entity.id
_entity.type
_entity.pdbx_description
1 polymer ?
#
loop_
_entity_poly.entity_id
_entity_poly.type
_entity_poly.pdbx_seq_one_letter_code
_entity_poly.pdbx_strand_id
1 'polypeptide(L)'
;MTRDQTATFGRRALRVAGIGLLVAGVLALGLLGWQWRANVTVDRVAVTGAQHTPPDTLRRLARVGRGTAMRAVAPMLVADRVARHPWVKEATAETQWMQGALTIAVTERTPAALAVDAQGRPAYYLDRSGHAMPLPDSAGYDVPLVRGLEAEAPWTQPDTAQTPSSLRRVLRALPEAGVADLVAEIEMQPDDAIQLTTTPIGPHDALPVHLGSDNVSRKLRTLRAFARQVLASSPDEPIERIDLRFDGQVVTRTRPLDG
;
A
#
# COMPACT_ATOMS: atom_id res chain seq x y z
N MET A 1 -43.86 -65.42 38.17
CA MET A 1 -43.68 -63.94 37.91
C MET A 1 -42.21 -63.52 38.12
N THR A 2 -41.23 -64.03 37.37
CA THR A 2 -39.80 -63.68 37.60
C THR A 2 -38.94 -63.67 36.33
N ARG A 3 -39.52 -63.80 35.12
CA ARG A 3 -38.74 -63.85 33.89
C ARG A 3 -38.61 -62.53 33.16
N ASP A 4 -39.50 -61.53 33.39
CA ASP A 4 -39.48 -60.24 32.69
C ASP A 4 -38.56 -59.16 33.33
N GLN A 5 -38.20 -59.31 34.62
CA GLN A 5 -37.36 -58.32 35.24
C GLN A 5 -35.88 -58.47 34.89
N THR A 6 -35.41 -59.68 34.56
CA THR A 6 -34.01 -59.91 34.15
C THR A 6 -33.73 -59.39 32.73
N ALA A 7 -34.71 -59.42 31.82
CA ALA A 7 -34.55 -58.93 30.47
C ALA A 7 -34.50 -57.37 30.38
N THR A 8 -35.21 -56.71 31.25
CA THR A 8 -35.19 -55.22 31.32
C THR A 8 -33.94 -54.69 31.98
N PHE A 9 -33.39 -55.39 32.95
CA PHE A 9 -32.12 -55.04 33.63
C PHE A 9 -30.92 -55.18 32.70
N GLY A 10 -30.88 -56.25 31.89
CA GLY A 10 -29.84 -56.49 30.89
C GLY A 10 -29.83 -55.43 29.79
N ARG A 11 -31.00 -54.99 29.30
CA ARG A 11 -31.09 -53.92 28.31
C ARG A 11 -30.71 -52.55 28.83
N ARG A 12 -31.00 -52.23 30.11
CA ARG A 12 -30.56 -50.98 30.75
C ARG A 12 -29.04 -50.99 30.97
N ALA A 13 -28.47 -52.07 31.44
CA ALA A 13 -27.02 -52.26 31.63
C ALA A 13 -26.26 -52.11 30.28
N LEU A 14 -26.80 -52.70 29.21
CA LEU A 14 -26.21 -52.60 27.87
C LEU A 14 -26.25 -51.16 27.33
N ARG A 15 -27.33 -50.42 27.58
CA ARG A 15 -27.46 -49.01 27.20
C ARG A 15 -26.48 -48.11 27.97
N VAL A 16 -26.35 -48.31 29.28
CA VAL A 16 -25.42 -47.57 30.13
C VAL A 16 -23.97 -47.86 29.73
N ALA A 17 -23.63 -49.12 29.45
CA ALA A 17 -22.32 -49.49 28.91
C ALA A 17 -22.02 -48.89 27.56
N GLY A 18 -23.01 -48.85 26.64
CA GLY A 18 -22.89 -48.22 25.33
C GLY A 18 -22.68 -46.70 25.42
N ILE A 19 -23.41 -46.02 26.30
CA ILE A 19 -23.24 -44.59 26.56
C ILE A 19 -21.85 -44.32 27.18
N GLY A 20 -21.41 -45.14 28.13
CA GLY A 20 -20.09 -45.05 28.73
C GLY A 20 -18.95 -45.16 27.70
N LEU A 21 -19.08 -46.13 26.78
CA LEU A 21 -18.12 -46.34 25.69
C LEU A 21 -18.08 -45.16 24.70
N LEU A 22 -19.24 -44.61 24.40
CA LEU A 22 -19.35 -43.45 23.54
C LEU A 22 -18.71 -42.20 24.15
N VAL A 23 -18.97 -41.96 25.44
CA VAL A 23 -18.35 -40.85 26.18
C VAL A 23 -16.83 -41.03 26.28
N ALA A 24 -16.35 -42.26 26.59
CA ALA A 24 -14.93 -42.56 26.61
C ALA A 24 -14.27 -42.34 25.22
N GLY A 25 -14.95 -42.75 24.15
CA GLY A 25 -14.49 -42.49 22.77
C GLY A 25 -14.38 -41.01 22.43
N VAL A 26 -15.38 -40.22 22.79
CA VAL A 26 -15.37 -38.75 22.58
C VAL A 26 -14.24 -38.08 23.40
N LEU A 27 -14.04 -38.50 24.65
CA LEU A 27 -12.94 -38.00 25.49
C LEU A 27 -11.56 -38.39 24.92
N ALA A 28 -11.41 -39.62 24.43
CA ALA A 28 -10.17 -40.07 23.80
C ALA A 28 -9.86 -39.29 22.49
N LEU A 29 -10.87 -39.07 21.66
CA LEU A 29 -10.73 -38.23 20.46
C LEU A 29 -10.39 -36.78 20.83
N GLY A 30 -11.00 -36.24 21.87
CA GLY A 30 -10.69 -34.90 22.38
C GLY A 30 -9.23 -34.79 22.88
N LEU A 31 -8.75 -35.78 23.62
CA LEU A 31 -7.35 -35.85 24.09
C LEU A 31 -6.36 -35.98 22.90
N LEU A 32 -6.66 -36.84 21.94
CA LEU A 32 -5.84 -37.00 20.73
C LEU A 32 -5.79 -35.71 19.92
N GLY A 33 -6.93 -35.05 19.72
CA GLY A 33 -6.99 -33.76 19.06
C GLY A 33 -6.22 -32.67 19.77
N TRP A 34 -6.30 -32.66 21.13
CA TRP A 34 -5.51 -31.75 21.97
C TRP A 34 -4.00 -32.00 21.84
N GLN A 35 -3.55 -33.27 21.94
CA GLN A 35 -2.15 -33.61 21.75
C GLN A 35 -1.64 -33.30 20.37
N TRP A 36 -2.42 -33.59 19.33
CA TRP A 36 -2.05 -33.23 17.96
C TRP A 36 -1.86 -31.72 17.83
N ARG A 37 -2.83 -30.93 18.26
CA ARG A 37 -2.77 -29.46 18.19
C ARG A 37 -1.58 -28.91 19.01
N ALA A 38 -1.19 -29.54 20.11
CA ALA A 38 -0.07 -29.09 20.92
C ALA A 38 1.29 -29.28 20.24
N ASN A 39 1.40 -30.27 19.34
CA ASN A 39 2.64 -30.67 18.69
C ASN A 39 2.80 -30.13 17.24
N VAL A 40 1.77 -29.49 16.68
CA VAL A 40 1.89 -28.89 15.34
C VAL A 40 2.88 -27.74 15.36
N THR A 41 3.87 -27.82 14.47
CA THR A 41 4.89 -26.78 14.25
C THR A 41 4.74 -26.12 12.88
N VAL A 42 5.37 -24.97 12.72
CA VAL A 42 5.47 -24.31 11.42
C VAL A 42 6.56 -24.99 10.59
N ASP A 43 6.15 -25.64 9.51
CA ASP A 43 7.06 -26.28 8.55
C ASP A 43 7.42 -25.33 7.42
N ARG A 44 6.50 -24.45 7.06
CA ARG A 44 6.66 -23.54 5.93
C ARG A 44 6.05 -22.15 6.22
N VAL A 45 6.79 -21.11 5.85
CA VAL A 45 6.29 -19.72 5.79
C VAL A 45 6.21 -19.30 4.33
N ALA A 46 4.99 -19.14 3.83
CA ALA A 46 4.71 -18.65 2.48
C ALA A 46 4.44 -17.15 2.51
N VAL A 47 5.00 -16.40 1.55
CA VAL A 47 4.74 -14.98 1.33
C VAL A 47 4.12 -14.82 -0.05
N THR A 48 3.02 -14.10 -0.14
CA THR A 48 2.31 -13.81 -1.40
C THR A 48 2.08 -12.31 -1.56
N GLY A 49 1.97 -11.84 -2.82
CA GLY A 49 1.72 -10.43 -3.12
C GLY A 49 2.96 -9.53 -3.11
N ALA A 50 4.13 -10.03 -2.73
CA ALA A 50 5.39 -9.31 -2.82
C ALA A 50 5.90 -9.31 -4.27
N GLN A 51 6.10 -8.14 -4.85
CA GLN A 51 6.61 -7.95 -6.22
C GLN A 51 7.99 -7.28 -6.22
N HIS A 52 8.19 -6.30 -5.34
CA HIS A 52 9.39 -5.47 -5.24
C HIS A 52 10.22 -5.80 -4.01
N THR A 53 9.56 -6.24 -2.94
CA THR A 53 10.26 -6.62 -1.71
C THR A 53 10.64 -8.10 -1.75
N PRO A 54 11.93 -8.44 -1.55
CA PRO A 54 12.35 -9.84 -1.50
C PRO A 54 11.56 -10.62 -0.43
N PRO A 55 10.92 -11.76 -0.77
CA PRO A 55 10.13 -12.54 0.18
C PRO A 55 10.91 -12.95 1.44
N ASP A 56 12.22 -13.14 1.34
CA ASP A 56 13.08 -13.48 2.48
C ASP A 56 13.19 -12.33 3.49
N THR A 57 13.14 -11.09 3.03
CA THR A 57 13.11 -9.91 3.91
C THR A 57 11.84 -9.90 4.73
N LEU A 58 10.68 -10.16 4.11
CA LEU A 58 9.39 -10.24 4.79
C LEU A 58 9.31 -11.42 5.76
N ARG A 59 9.88 -12.57 5.39
CA ARG A 59 10.01 -13.73 6.31
C ARG A 59 10.85 -13.41 7.55
N ARG A 60 11.96 -12.69 7.39
CA ARG A 60 12.78 -12.24 8.53
C ARG A 60 12.01 -11.30 9.45
N LEU A 61 11.23 -10.36 8.88
CA LEU A 61 10.39 -9.43 9.66
C LEU A 61 9.29 -10.16 10.43
N ALA A 62 8.73 -11.22 9.88
CA ALA A 62 7.73 -12.06 10.53
C ALA A 62 8.22 -12.65 11.85
N ARG A 63 9.52 -12.91 11.99
CA ARG A 63 10.18 -13.54 13.15
C ARG A 63 9.54 -14.88 13.55
N VAL A 64 9.10 -15.64 12.55
CA VAL A 64 8.57 -17.00 12.72
C VAL A 64 9.42 -17.91 11.86
N GLY A 65 10.10 -18.88 12.51
CA GLY A 65 10.94 -19.86 11.84
C GLY A 65 10.27 -21.23 11.75
N ARG A 66 10.90 -22.14 10.99
CA ARG A 66 10.55 -23.56 11.01
C ARG A 66 10.73 -24.13 12.41
N GLY A 67 9.83 -25.02 12.83
CA GLY A 67 9.84 -25.63 14.16
C GLY A 67 9.17 -24.76 15.24
N THR A 68 8.77 -23.53 14.94
CA THR A 68 7.98 -22.72 15.88
C THR A 68 6.65 -23.41 16.14
N ALA A 69 6.27 -23.61 17.41
CA ALA A 69 4.97 -24.18 17.76
C ALA A 69 3.85 -23.31 17.18
N MET A 70 2.93 -23.90 16.40
CA MET A 70 1.86 -23.17 15.71
C MET A 70 0.98 -22.36 16.68
N ARG A 71 0.78 -22.89 17.91
CA ARG A 71 0.05 -22.21 19.00
C ARG A 71 0.74 -20.93 19.50
N ALA A 72 2.05 -20.79 19.28
CA ALA A 72 2.82 -19.60 19.68
C ALA A 72 2.84 -18.52 18.59
N VAL A 73 2.36 -18.86 17.39
CA VAL A 73 2.24 -17.89 16.30
C VAL A 73 1.03 -17.00 16.55
N ALA A 74 1.27 -15.71 16.68
CA ALA A 74 0.22 -14.69 16.74
C ALA A 74 0.09 -14.00 15.35
N PRO A 75 -0.88 -14.38 14.51
CA PRO A 75 -0.99 -13.89 13.13
C PRO A 75 -1.05 -12.36 13.02
N MET A 76 -1.81 -11.70 13.90
CA MET A 76 -1.91 -10.24 13.92
C MET A 76 -0.54 -9.58 14.19
N LEU A 77 0.25 -10.13 15.11
CA LEU A 77 1.58 -9.60 15.42
C LEU A 77 2.57 -9.83 14.25
N VAL A 78 2.43 -10.96 13.56
CA VAL A 78 3.21 -11.23 12.33
C VAL A 78 2.87 -10.21 11.26
N ALA A 79 1.59 -9.99 10.99
CA ALA A 79 1.10 -9.00 10.03
C ALA A 79 1.60 -7.60 10.38
N ASP A 80 1.49 -7.16 11.65
CA ASP A 80 1.98 -5.86 12.11
C ASP A 80 3.50 -5.69 11.87
N ARG A 81 4.29 -6.73 12.18
CA ARG A 81 5.75 -6.66 11.93
C ARG A 81 6.09 -6.53 10.45
N VAL A 82 5.39 -7.28 9.59
CA VAL A 82 5.59 -7.23 8.14
C VAL A 82 5.13 -5.89 7.57
N ALA A 83 4.02 -5.33 8.07
CA ALA A 83 3.48 -4.03 7.64
C ALA A 83 4.42 -2.85 7.96
N ARG A 84 5.42 -3.03 8.85
CA ARG A 84 6.45 -2.00 9.12
C ARG A 84 7.47 -1.83 7.99
N HIS A 85 7.48 -2.72 7.01
CA HIS A 85 8.36 -2.55 5.86
C HIS A 85 7.87 -1.37 5.00
N PRO A 86 8.74 -0.40 4.61
CA PRO A 86 8.30 0.81 3.90
C PRO A 86 7.51 0.56 2.62
N TRP A 87 7.82 -0.51 1.90
CA TRP A 87 7.10 -0.90 0.68
C TRP A 87 5.77 -1.63 0.94
N VAL A 88 5.49 -2.04 2.17
CA VAL A 88 4.26 -2.76 2.49
C VAL A 88 3.18 -1.75 2.89
N LYS A 89 2.08 -1.74 2.14
CA LYS A 89 0.89 -0.96 2.46
C LYS A 89 0.03 -1.67 3.50
N GLU A 90 -0.11 -2.99 3.33
CA GLU A 90 -0.99 -3.82 4.14
C GLU A 90 -0.45 -5.24 4.18
N ALA A 91 -0.57 -5.89 5.32
CA ALA A 91 -0.19 -7.29 5.48
C ALA A 91 -1.25 -8.04 6.28
N THR A 92 -1.50 -9.29 5.91
CA THR A 92 -2.30 -10.23 6.68
C THR A 92 -1.51 -11.52 6.87
N ALA A 93 -1.79 -12.24 7.95
CA ALA A 93 -1.16 -13.51 8.21
C ALA A 93 -2.19 -14.54 8.68
N GLU A 94 -2.08 -15.77 8.17
CA GLU A 94 -2.98 -16.86 8.48
C GLU A 94 -2.22 -18.14 8.80
N THR A 95 -2.65 -18.85 9.82
CA THR A 95 -2.10 -20.16 10.20
C THR A 95 -2.94 -21.29 9.62
N GLN A 96 -2.30 -22.18 8.88
CA GLN A 96 -2.91 -23.38 8.30
C GLN A 96 -2.46 -24.61 9.09
N TRP A 97 -3.19 -24.93 10.15
CA TRP A 97 -2.84 -25.96 11.14
C TRP A 97 -2.62 -27.35 10.53
N MET A 98 -3.50 -27.75 9.60
CA MET A 98 -3.42 -29.06 8.97
C MET A 98 -2.19 -29.24 8.08
N GLN A 99 -1.64 -28.14 7.59
CA GLN A 99 -0.53 -28.11 6.64
C GLN A 99 0.79 -27.67 7.27
N GLY A 100 0.79 -27.34 8.57
CA GLY A 100 1.96 -26.77 9.23
C GLY A 100 2.45 -25.48 8.56
N ALA A 101 1.56 -24.69 7.96
CA ALA A 101 1.94 -23.52 7.18
C ALA A 101 1.47 -22.20 7.80
N LEU A 102 2.32 -21.18 7.70
CA LEU A 102 1.99 -19.78 7.92
C LEU A 102 2.00 -19.06 6.57
N THR A 103 0.87 -18.50 6.15
CA THR A 103 0.76 -17.72 4.93
C THR A 103 0.70 -16.24 5.30
N ILE A 104 1.57 -15.44 4.69
CA ILE A 104 1.63 -13.98 4.83
C ILE A 104 1.27 -13.39 3.48
N ALA A 105 0.12 -12.71 3.39
CA ALA A 105 -0.27 -11.98 2.21
C ALA A 105 0.02 -10.49 2.41
N VAL A 106 0.70 -9.88 1.43
CA VAL A 106 1.05 -8.46 1.46
C VAL A 106 0.47 -7.74 0.25
N THR A 107 0.09 -6.50 0.47
CA THR A 107 -0.19 -5.53 -0.59
C THR A 107 0.92 -4.50 -0.55
N GLU A 108 1.66 -4.36 -1.64
CA GLU A 108 2.73 -3.36 -1.73
C GLU A 108 2.18 -1.98 -2.10
N ARG A 109 2.93 -0.95 -1.72
CA ARG A 109 2.65 0.44 -2.11
C ARG A 109 3.06 0.66 -3.55
N THR A 110 2.33 1.53 -4.23
CA THR A 110 2.65 1.95 -5.59
C THR A 110 3.24 3.36 -5.55
N PRO A 111 4.43 3.59 -6.11
CA PRO A 111 5.00 4.91 -6.25
C PRO A 111 4.07 5.87 -7.01
N ALA A 112 4.00 7.11 -6.53
CA ALA A 112 3.21 8.17 -7.14
C ALA A 112 4.08 9.41 -7.46
N ALA A 113 5.24 9.54 -6.84
CA ALA A 113 6.23 10.55 -7.14
C ALA A 113 7.62 10.13 -6.65
N LEU A 114 8.67 10.74 -7.20
CA LEU A 114 10.07 10.57 -6.82
C LEU A 114 10.58 11.87 -6.21
N ALA A 115 10.85 11.86 -4.90
CA ALA A 115 11.50 12.97 -4.23
C ALA A 115 12.97 13.04 -4.65
N VAL A 116 13.44 14.25 -4.94
CA VAL A 116 14.83 14.53 -5.27
C VAL A 116 15.42 15.54 -4.30
N ASP A 117 16.73 15.42 -4.07
CA ASP A 117 17.48 16.38 -3.23
C ASP A 117 17.71 17.73 -3.95
N ALA A 118 18.34 18.68 -3.24
CA ALA A 118 18.65 19.99 -3.80
C ALA A 118 19.58 19.95 -5.03
N GLN A 119 20.30 18.84 -5.22
CA GLN A 119 21.16 18.62 -6.38
C GLN A 119 20.44 17.85 -7.51
N GLY A 120 19.16 17.53 -7.35
CA GLY A 120 18.36 16.78 -8.31
C GLY A 120 18.61 15.26 -8.30
N ARG A 121 19.30 14.73 -7.30
CA ARG A 121 19.56 13.29 -7.18
C ARG A 121 18.34 12.59 -6.56
N PRO A 122 17.95 11.41 -7.05
CA PRO A 122 16.89 10.61 -6.47
C PRO A 122 17.14 10.33 -4.98
N ALA A 123 16.16 10.59 -4.14
CA ALA A 123 16.22 10.39 -2.70
C ALA A 123 15.32 9.25 -2.24
N TYR A 124 14.03 9.30 -2.55
CA TYR A 124 13.04 8.28 -2.16
C TYR A 124 11.75 8.43 -2.98
N TYR A 125 10.96 7.37 -3.04
CA TYR A 125 9.61 7.43 -3.61
C TYR A 125 8.58 7.87 -2.57
N LEU A 126 7.50 8.47 -3.05
CA LEU A 126 6.27 8.74 -2.29
C LEU A 126 5.11 7.98 -2.90
N ASP A 127 4.26 7.38 -2.07
CA ASP A 127 2.97 6.88 -2.52
C ASP A 127 1.91 8.01 -2.54
N ARG A 128 0.70 7.71 -2.99
CA ARG A 128 -0.42 8.68 -3.03
C ARG A 128 -0.83 9.22 -1.66
N SER A 129 -0.49 8.54 -0.58
CA SER A 129 -0.75 9.00 0.79
C SER A 129 0.36 9.87 1.35
N GLY A 130 1.49 9.99 0.62
CA GLY A 130 2.68 10.68 1.05
C GLY A 130 3.62 9.81 1.90
N HIS A 131 3.42 8.49 1.90
CA HIS A 131 4.32 7.59 2.60
C HIS A 131 5.62 7.41 1.80
N ALA A 132 6.75 7.62 2.47
CA ALA A 132 8.06 7.48 1.84
C ALA A 132 8.50 6.02 1.74
N MET A 133 9.10 5.67 0.60
CA MET A 133 9.62 4.34 0.30
C MET A 133 11.06 4.48 -0.22
N PRO A 134 12.02 3.62 0.21
CA PRO A 134 13.37 3.65 -0.30
C PRO A 134 13.42 3.36 -1.81
N LEU A 135 14.47 3.83 -2.46
CA LEU A 135 14.73 3.47 -3.85
C LEU A 135 14.94 1.95 -3.96
N PRO A 136 14.32 1.29 -4.93
CA PRO A 136 14.58 -0.13 -5.17
C PRO A 136 15.94 -0.30 -5.86
N ASP A 137 16.55 -1.46 -5.67
CA ASP A 137 17.82 -1.82 -6.35
C ASP A 137 17.66 -2.00 -7.87
N SER A 138 16.45 -2.19 -8.34
CA SER A 138 16.11 -2.43 -9.75
C SER A 138 15.06 -1.43 -10.24
N ALA A 139 15.18 -1.02 -11.49
CA ALA A 139 14.21 -0.23 -12.29
C ALA A 139 13.55 0.98 -11.58
N GLY A 140 13.63 2.14 -12.23
CA GLY A 140 12.86 3.33 -11.86
C GLY A 140 11.39 3.20 -12.26
N TYR A 141 10.54 4.00 -11.60
CA TYR A 141 9.15 4.18 -11.97
C TYR A 141 9.02 5.50 -12.74
N ASP A 142 8.18 5.49 -13.77
CA ASP A 142 7.81 6.68 -14.49
C ASP A 142 6.73 7.44 -13.68
N VAL A 143 7.21 8.35 -12.84
CA VAL A 143 6.40 9.16 -11.93
C VAL A 143 6.98 10.58 -11.86
N PRO A 144 6.15 11.59 -11.55
CA PRO A 144 6.61 12.96 -11.39
C PRO A 144 7.73 13.11 -10.36
N LEU A 145 8.69 14.00 -10.62
CA LEU A 145 9.70 14.42 -9.65
C LEU A 145 9.09 15.38 -8.63
N VAL A 146 9.52 15.32 -7.38
CA VAL A 146 9.15 16.28 -6.34
C VAL A 146 10.39 16.99 -5.82
N ARG A 147 10.38 18.32 -5.88
CA ARG A 147 11.42 19.22 -5.33
C ARG A 147 10.89 20.04 -4.15
N GLY A 148 11.82 20.58 -3.38
CA GLY A 148 11.50 21.45 -2.24
C GLY A 148 11.09 20.67 -0.98
N LEU A 149 11.33 19.36 -0.93
CA LEU A 149 11.25 18.56 0.27
C LEU A 149 12.60 18.45 0.95
N GLU A 150 12.62 18.38 2.28
CA GLU A 150 13.83 18.01 3.00
C GLU A 150 14.26 16.60 2.62
N ALA A 151 15.53 16.47 2.20
CA ALA A 151 16.04 15.25 1.59
C ALA A 151 16.35 14.13 2.59
N GLU A 152 16.23 14.36 3.90
CA GLU A 152 16.48 13.31 4.89
C GLU A 152 15.37 12.27 4.85
N ALA A 153 15.77 11.12 4.42
CA ALA A 153 14.89 9.99 4.18
C ALA A 153 14.22 9.46 5.46
N PRO A 154 12.91 9.55 5.55
CA PRO A 154 12.21 9.29 6.81
C PRO A 154 11.80 7.80 7.00
N TRP A 155 12.37 6.83 6.28
CA TRP A 155 11.99 5.42 6.50
C TRP A 155 12.38 4.85 7.85
N THR A 156 13.21 5.54 8.61
CA THR A 156 13.43 5.24 10.03
C THR A 156 12.26 5.66 10.90
N GLN A 157 11.38 6.54 10.38
CA GLN A 157 10.13 6.96 11.01
C GLN A 157 9.04 6.98 9.92
N PRO A 158 8.25 5.90 9.77
CA PRO A 158 7.25 5.80 8.71
C PRO A 158 6.01 6.67 8.99
N ASP A 159 6.22 7.92 9.37
CA ASP A 159 5.14 8.86 9.62
C ASP A 159 4.88 9.70 8.36
N THR A 160 3.71 9.56 7.79
CA THR A 160 3.20 10.40 6.69
C THR A 160 3.05 11.87 7.12
N ALA A 161 3.21 12.19 8.41
CA ALA A 161 3.14 13.53 8.95
C ALA A 161 4.24 14.46 8.40
N GLN A 162 5.37 13.90 7.95
CA GLN A 162 6.47 14.68 7.38
C GLN A 162 6.19 15.18 5.94
N THR A 163 5.26 14.54 5.22
CA THR A 163 4.88 14.99 3.89
C THR A 163 3.84 16.10 3.97
N PRO A 164 4.09 17.30 3.40
CA PRO A 164 3.15 18.42 3.44
C PRO A 164 1.75 18.05 2.97
N SER A 165 0.74 18.58 3.65
CA SER A 165 -0.66 18.25 3.34
C SER A 165 -1.09 18.70 1.94
N SER A 166 -0.50 19.78 1.43
CA SER A 166 -0.67 20.30 0.07
C SER A 166 -0.18 19.27 -0.96
N LEU A 167 1.03 18.74 -0.77
CA LEU A 167 1.59 17.70 -1.65
C LEU A 167 0.74 16.42 -1.62
N ARG A 168 0.33 15.95 -0.44
CA ARG A 168 -0.55 14.76 -0.35
C ARG A 168 -1.85 14.93 -1.11
N ARG A 169 -2.43 16.16 -1.11
CA ARG A 169 -3.63 16.45 -1.91
C ARG A 169 -3.35 16.34 -3.40
N VAL A 170 -2.21 16.87 -3.87
CA VAL A 170 -1.81 16.77 -5.27
C VAL A 170 -1.59 15.32 -5.68
N LEU A 171 -0.78 14.54 -4.92
CA LEU A 171 -0.49 13.14 -5.22
C LEU A 171 -1.74 12.27 -5.36
N ARG A 172 -2.79 12.55 -4.57
CA ARG A 172 -4.09 11.88 -4.71
C ARG A 172 -4.86 12.36 -5.92
N ALA A 173 -4.86 13.67 -6.16
CA ALA A 173 -5.70 14.28 -7.18
C ALA A 173 -5.18 14.07 -8.60
N LEU A 174 -3.86 13.90 -8.82
CA LEU A 174 -3.28 13.69 -10.15
C LEU A 174 -3.95 12.55 -10.94
N PRO A 175 -4.02 11.30 -10.42
CA PRO A 175 -4.66 10.21 -11.13
C PRO A 175 -6.19 10.37 -11.20
N GLU A 176 -6.82 10.94 -10.16
CA GLU A 176 -8.27 11.19 -10.14
C GLU A 176 -8.70 12.22 -11.19
N ALA A 177 -7.85 13.21 -11.43
CA ALA A 177 -8.06 14.20 -12.50
C ALA A 177 -7.63 13.67 -13.88
N GLY A 178 -6.91 12.54 -13.94
CA GLY A 178 -6.38 11.96 -15.18
C GLY A 178 -5.31 12.84 -15.83
N VAL A 179 -4.40 13.41 -15.01
CA VAL A 179 -3.29 14.27 -15.43
C VAL A 179 -1.94 13.78 -14.96
N ALA A 180 -1.87 12.54 -14.46
CA ALA A 180 -0.62 11.99 -13.93
C ALA A 180 0.49 11.93 -15.00
N ASP A 181 0.13 11.64 -16.21
CA ASP A 181 0.97 11.63 -17.43
C ASP A 181 1.32 13.01 -17.98
N LEU A 182 0.60 14.03 -17.57
CA LEU A 182 0.82 15.43 -18.00
C LEU A 182 1.76 16.18 -17.05
N VAL A 183 2.14 15.63 -15.90
CA VAL A 183 2.96 16.30 -14.91
C VAL A 183 4.31 15.61 -14.81
N ALA A 184 5.37 16.34 -15.15
CA ALA A 184 6.75 15.87 -15.04
C ALA A 184 7.36 16.20 -13.67
N GLU A 185 7.01 17.36 -13.11
CA GLU A 185 7.62 17.83 -11.87
C GLU A 185 6.61 18.57 -10.98
N ILE A 186 6.78 18.43 -9.67
CA ILE A 186 6.02 19.10 -8.62
C ILE A 186 7.03 19.83 -7.76
N GLU A 187 6.94 21.14 -7.68
CA GLU A 187 7.81 21.95 -6.84
C GLU A 187 7.02 22.54 -5.67
N MET A 188 7.52 22.27 -4.47
CA MET A 188 7.00 22.85 -3.23
C MET A 188 7.63 24.22 -3.00
N GLN A 189 6.80 25.25 -2.89
CA GLN A 189 7.22 26.59 -2.58
C GLN A 189 7.23 26.82 -1.04
N PRO A 190 7.98 27.81 -0.52
CA PRO A 190 8.10 28.05 0.93
C PRO A 190 6.78 28.33 1.65
N ASP A 191 5.74 28.80 0.92
CA ASP A 191 4.40 29.12 1.44
C ASP A 191 3.39 27.97 1.30
N ASP A 192 3.88 26.72 1.16
CA ASP A 192 3.06 25.53 0.84
C ASP A 192 2.31 25.60 -0.50
N ALA A 193 2.56 26.61 -1.31
CA ALA A 193 2.05 26.67 -2.65
C ALA A 193 2.76 25.64 -3.54
N ILE A 194 2.05 25.18 -4.57
CA ILE A 194 2.57 24.17 -5.49
C ILE A 194 2.66 24.76 -6.89
N GLN A 195 3.82 24.58 -7.48
CA GLN A 195 4.07 24.75 -8.89
C GLN A 195 4.25 23.37 -9.53
N LEU A 196 3.62 23.18 -10.68
CA LEU A 196 3.83 21.97 -11.49
C LEU A 196 4.60 22.36 -12.75
N THR A 197 5.33 21.39 -13.30
CA THR A 197 5.86 21.48 -14.65
C THR A 197 5.24 20.35 -15.47
N THR A 198 4.67 20.68 -16.64
CA THR A 198 4.05 19.66 -17.49
C THR A 198 5.12 18.84 -18.22
N THR A 199 4.73 17.66 -18.69
CA THR A 199 5.39 17.03 -19.83
C THR A 199 5.15 17.89 -21.10
N PRO A 200 5.96 17.77 -22.16
CA PRO A 200 5.67 18.42 -23.44
C PRO A 200 4.28 18.04 -23.95
N ILE A 201 3.50 19.01 -24.43
CA ILE A 201 2.12 18.81 -24.90
C ILE A 201 1.99 19.35 -26.31
N GLY A 202 1.87 18.47 -27.29
CA GLY A 202 1.82 18.83 -28.70
C GLY A 202 3.08 19.61 -29.13
N PRO A 203 2.96 20.84 -29.64
CA PRO A 203 4.10 21.66 -30.03
C PRO A 203 4.74 22.44 -28.87
N HIS A 204 4.13 22.40 -27.69
CA HIS A 204 4.61 23.13 -26.52
C HIS A 204 5.62 22.32 -25.73
N ASP A 205 6.71 22.95 -25.34
CA ASP A 205 7.67 22.44 -24.38
C ASP A 205 7.02 22.26 -23.00
N ALA A 206 7.78 21.75 -22.03
CA ALA A 206 7.34 21.66 -20.67
C ALA A 206 6.96 23.05 -20.10
N LEU A 207 5.73 23.18 -19.61
CA LEU A 207 5.17 24.46 -19.16
C LEU A 207 5.05 24.50 -17.63
N PRO A 208 5.52 25.57 -16.99
CA PRO A 208 5.27 25.82 -15.58
C PRO A 208 3.80 26.18 -15.35
N VAL A 209 3.19 25.54 -14.33
CA VAL A 209 1.79 25.72 -13.94
C VAL A 209 1.72 26.13 -12.47
N HIS A 210 1.32 27.36 -12.19
CA HIS A 210 1.08 27.83 -10.83
C HIS A 210 -0.27 27.30 -10.32
N LEU A 211 -0.22 26.31 -9.43
CA LEU A 211 -1.42 25.67 -8.88
C LEU A 211 -1.92 26.36 -7.60
N GLY A 212 -1.00 26.83 -6.75
CA GLY A 212 -1.32 27.30 -5.40
C GLY A 212 -1.60 26.14 -4.44
N SER A 213 -2.28 26.45 -3.33
CA SER A 213 -2.48 25.46 -2.24
C SER A 213 -3.92 24.95 -2.09
N ASP A 214 -4.90 25.58 -2.72
CA ASP A 214 -6.34 25.34 -2.59
C ASP A 214 -6.98 24.74 -3.84
N ASN A 215 -8.18 24.17 -3.71
CA ASN A 215 -9.01 23.66 -4.81
C ASN A 215 -8.29 22.73 -5.81
N VAL A 216 -7.25 22.01 -5.34
CA VAL A 216 -6.32 21.22 -6.16
C VAL A 216 -7.03 20.33 -7.20
N SER A 217 -8.01 19.53 -6.76
CA SER A 217 -8.71 18.59 -7.67
C SER A 217 -9.48 19.29 -8.79
N ARG A 218 -10.05 20.47 -8.51
CA ARG A 218 -10.73 21.29 -9.54
C ARG A 218 -9.73 21.83 -10.53
N LYS A 219 -8.66 22.45 -10.04
CA LYS A 219 -7.60 23.07 -10.83
C LYS A 219 -6.92 22.07 -11.76
N LEU A 220 -6.66 20.86 -11.27
CA LEU A 220 -6.11 19.77 -12.10
C LEU A 220 -7.08 19.32 -13.21
N ARG A 221 -8.38 19.23 -12.93
CA ARG A 221 -9.36 18.96 -13.99
C ARG A 221 -9.41 20.09 -15.03
N THR A 222 -9.30 21.35 -14.59
CA THR A 222 -9.21 22.51 -15.47
C THR A 222 -7.95 22.43 -16.33
N LEU A 223 -6.79 22.08 -15.75
CA LEU A 223 -5.55 21.84 -16.49
C LEU A 223 -5.75 20.78 -17.58
N ARG A 224 -6.38 19.66 -17.24
CA ARG A 224 -6.66 18.60 -18.22
C ARG A 224 -7.52 19.10 -19.40
N ALA A 225 -8.58 19.84 -19.09
CA ALA A 225 -9.45 20.39 -20.13
C ALA A 225 -8.69 21.38 -21.02
N PHE A 226 -7.91 22.27 -20.42
CA PHE A 226 -7.08 23.25 -21.11
C PHE A 226 -6.01 22.57 -21.99
N ALA A 227 -5.31 21.57 -21.46
CA ALA A 227 -4.31 20.82 -22.22
C ALA A 227 -4.91 20.16 -23.48
N ARG A 228 -6.11 19.58 -23.36
CA ARG A 228 -6.77 18.88 -24.47
C ARG A 228 -7.42 19.81 -25.48
N GLN A 229 -7.96 20.95 -25.04
CA GLN A 229 -8.77 21.85 -25.90
C GLN A 229 -7.94 22.97 -26.48
N VAL A 230 -6.93 23.45 -25.77
CA VAL A 230 -6.13 24.61 -26.20
C VAL A 230 -4.73 24.17 -26.60
N LEU A 231 -3.96 23.56 -25.69
CA LEU A 231 -2.55 23.24 -25.97
C LEU A 231 -2.39 22.25 -27.14
N ALA A 232 -3.27 21.27 -27.23
CA ALA A 232 -3.21 20.27 -28.31
C ALA A 232 -3.69 20.82 -29.66
N SER A 233 -4.44 21.94 -29.69
CA SER A 233 -5.14 22.42 -30.86
C SER A 233 -4.62 23.77 -31.39
N SER A 234 -3.79 24.49 -30.63
CA SER A 234 -3.31 25.84 -31.00
C SER A 234 -1.78 25.86 -31.06
N PRO A 235 -1.17 25.42 -32.17
CA PRO A 235 0.29 25.34 -32.29
C PRO A 235 0.98 26.72 -32.36
N ASP A 236 0.26 27.79 -32.66
CA ASP A 236 0.85 29.08 -32.96
C ASP A 236 0.90 30.07 -31.76
N GLU A 237 0.33 29.70 -30.61
CA GLU A 237 0.42 30.52 -29.39
C GLU A 237 1.64 30.13 -28.53
N PRO A 238 2.68 30.97 -28.45
CA PRO A 238 3.85 30.67 -27.63
C PRO A 238 3.55 30.89 -26.14
N ILE A 239 2.88 29.90 -25.52
CA ILE A 239 2.56 29.95 -24.10
C ILE A 239 3.84 29.69 -23.29
N GLU A 240 4.16 30.56 -22.35
CA GLU A 240 5.29 30.43 -21.45
C GLU A 240 4.90 29.87 -20.10
N ARG A 241 3.69 30.14 -19.61
CA ARG A 241 3.24 29.78 -18.28
C ARG A 241 1.73 29.73 -18.21
N ILE A 242 1.25 28.83 -17.31
CA ILE A 242 -0.17 28.70 -16.97
C ILE A 242 -0.34 29.05 -15.48
N ASP A 243 -1.34 29.88 -15.16
CA ASP A 243 -1.69 30.24 -13.80
C ASP A 243 -3.13 29.79 -13.48
N LEU A 244 -3.27 28.87 -12.54
CA LEU A 244 -4.52 28.30 -12.07
C LEU A 244 -4.90 28.78 -10.66
N ARG A 245 -4.21 29.75 -10.10
CA ARG A 245 -4.48 30.27 -8.76
C ARG A 245 -5.85 30.95 -8.66
N PHE A 246 -6.35 31.48 -9.77
CA PHE A 246 -7.64 32.16 -9.84
C PHE A 246 -8.77 31.15 -10.09
N ASP A 247 -9.78 31.16 -9.19
CA ASP A 247 -10.90 30.22 -9.30
C ASP A 247 -11.67 30.37 -10.61
N GLY A 248 -11.82 29.25 -11.33
CA GLY A 248 -12.60 29.18 -12.57
C GLY A 248 -11.95 29.82 -13.78
N GLN A 249 -10.72 30.31 -13.69
CA GLN A 249 -9.99 30.95 -14.78
C GLN A 249 -8.65 30.24 -15.04
N VAL A 250 -8.26 30.18 -16.31
CA VAL A 250 -6.91 29.83 -16.74
C VAL A 250 -6.27 31.10 -17.31
N VAL A 251 -5.25 31.59 -16.62
CA VAL A 251 -4.48 32.74 -17.10
C VAL A 251 -3.19 32.24 -17.72
N THR A 252 -2.98 32.55 -18.99
CA THR A 252 -1.76 32.22 -19.71
C THR A 252 -0.88 33.46 -19.89
N ARG A 253 0.42 33.25 -19.85
CA ARG A 253 1.39 34.24 -20.32
C ARG A 253 1.99 33.75 -21.61
N THR A 254 1.94 34.59 -22.63
CA THR A 254 2.55 34.32 -23.93
C THR A 254 3.89 35.04 -24.05
N ARG A 255 4.82 34.45 -24.77
CA ARG A 255 6.09 35.12 -25.14
C ARG A 255 5.79 36.17 -26.19
N PRO A 256 6.32 37.40 -26.05
CA PRO A 256 6.28 38.36 -27.16
C PRO A 256 6.95 37.73 -28.38
N LEU A 257 6.28 37.80 -29.52
CA LEU A 257 6.93 37.46 -30.79
C LEU A 257 7.97 38.54 -31.02
N ASP A 258 9.26 38.20 -30.92
CA ASP A 258 10.34 39.09 -31.32
C ASP A 258 10.14 39.40 -32.78
N GLY A 259 9.83 40.69 -33.09
CA GLY A 259 9.61 41.22 -34.42
C GLY A 259 10.90 41.38 -35.20
#